data_b8bce8f20b08b0a5a4493da926a3d0ad
#
_entry.id   b8bce8f20b08b0a5a4493da926a3d0ad
#
_cell.length_a   1.000
_cell.length_b   1.000
_cell.length_c   1.000
_cell.angle_alpha   90.00
_cell.angle_beta   90.00
_cell.angle_gamma   90.00
#
_symmetry.space_group_name_H-M   'P 1'
#
loop_
_entity.id
_entity.type
_entity.pdbx_description
1 polymer ?
#
loop_
_entity_poly.entity_id
_entity_poly.type
_entity_poly.pdbx_seq_one_letter_code
_entity_poly.pdbx_strand_id
1 'polypeptide(L)'
;MVAINPLAVSRYRDRYSPSRTKSDAGDAFVLANILRTDPHSHRSLPVDSELAQSIHGLARAHQDAVWDRLQIANKLRSVLREYYPTFLAAFDDLASREARATLRLAPSPMHGQQLRKPSLTAALRRAGRTRGIPATVNTIHAALHVEQLRQPPLVESAMAEHATALLHALDTAVANVAGLEQTLTLAFDQHPDAQIITSFPGLSTVLGARILAEIGDDRSRFATARGLKAFAGTAPVTRASGMKTIVTRRAVRNKRLGHAAYLWALPMLAHSPGAHAHFTTRRERGDSYNAAARNLTNRGIGMLHHCLQTRQHYDESRAFPNRPTHPMTSHKPSADNAHQDTNAQRETHRDIKRP
;
A
#
# COMPACT_ATOMS: atom_id res chain seq x y z
N MET A 1 -16.57 -11.92 23.32
CA MET A 1 -15.68 -10.76 23.52
C MET A 1 -16.13 -9.65 22.58
N VAL A 2 -16.07 -8.37 23.02
CA VAL A 2 -16.60 -7.22 22.26
C VAL A 2 -15.52 -6.14 22.18
N ALA A 3 -15.35 -5.53 21.00
CA ALA A 3 -14.41 -4.44 20.81
C ALA A 3 -15.11 -3.09 21.05
N ILE A 4 -14.61 -2.29 21.97
CA ILE A 4 -15.09 -0.94 22.25
C ILE A 4 -14.05 0.08 21.83
N ASN A 5 -14.46 1.11 21.09
CA ASN A 5 -13.56 2.16 20.62
C ASN A 5 -13.05 2.98 21.83
N PRO A 6 -11.72 3.14 22.02
CA PRO A 6 -11.15 3.92 23.12
C PRO A 6 -11.69 5.35 23.23
N LEU A 7 -11.96 6.01 22.09
CA LEU A 7 -12.56 7.34 22.09
C LEU A 7 -13.99 7.34 22.63
N ALA A 8 -14.77 6.27 22.37
CA ALA A 8 -16.10 6.11 22.93
C ALA A 8 -16.03 5.93 24.46
N VAL A 9 -15.06 5.12 24.94
CA VAL A 9 -14.80 4.94 26.38
C VAL A 9 -14.45 6.27 27.03
N SER A 10 -13.56 7.07 26.44
CA SER A 10 -13.19 8.38 26.96
C SER A 10 -14.39 9.31 27.08
N ARG A 11 -15.22 9.42 26.03
CA ARG A 11 -16.44 10.25 26.05
C ARG A 11 -17.49 9.73 27.02
N TYR A 12 -17.56 8.44 27.22
CA TYR A 12 -18.48 7.84 28.16
C TYR A 12 -18.04 8.10 29.62
N ARG A 13 -16.73 8.12 29.89
CA ARG A 13 -16.13 8.47 31.17
C ARG A 13 -16.51 9.90 31.59
N ASP A 14 -16.54 10.86 30.68
CA ASP A 14 -16.87 12.26 30.93
C ASP A 14 -18.31 12.40 31.52
N ARG A 15 -19.19 11.41 31.34
CA ARG A 15 -20.55 11.38 31.99
C ARG A 15 -20.50 11.13 33.48
N TYR A 16 -19.48 10.41 33.98
CA TYR A 16 -19.37 9.97 35.38
C TYR A 16 -18.34 10.74 36.17
N SER A 17 -17.35 11.28 35.55
CA SER A 17 -16.27 12.03 36.22
C SER A 17 -15.79 13.20 35.38
N PRO A 18 -16.24 14.43 35.71
CA PRO A 18 -15.73 15.65 35.06
C PRO A 18 -14.25 15.89 35.32
N SER A 19 -13.68 15.29 36.39
CA SER A 19 -12.27 15.43 36.78
C SER A 19 -11.30 14.74 35.82
N ARG A 20 -11.77 13.89 34.86
CA ARG A 20 -10.96 13.10 33.93
C ARG A 20 -9.90 12.23 34.60
N THR A 21 -10.06 11.88 35.87
CA THR A 21 -9.17 10.97 36.57
C THR A 21 -9.17 9.63 35.85
N LYS A 22 -8.01 9.06 35.60
CA LYS A 22 -7.86 7.79 34.93
C LYS A 22 -7.33 6.76 35.91
N SER A 23 -8.04 5.64 36.05
CA SER A 23 -7.61 4.46 36.82
C SER A 23 -8.11 3.20 36.12
N ASP A 24 -7.38 2.11 36.24
CA ASP A 24 -7.76 0.83 35.64
C ASP A 24 -9.12 0.33 36.17
N ALA A 25 -9.39 0.52 37.47
CA ALA A 25 -10.70 0.19 38.07
C ALA A 25 -11.83 1.05 37.50
N GLY A 26 -11.58 2.36 37.29
CA GLY A 26 -12.55 3.27 36.66
C GLY A 26 -12.78 2.91 35.18
N ASP A 27 -11.76 2.52 34.47
CA ASP A 27 -11.88 2.08 33.08
C ASP A 27 -12.66 0.76 32.98
N ALA A 28 -12.39 -0.20 33.84
CA ALA A 28 -13.14 -1.45 33.91
C ALA A 28 -14.64 -1.20 34.23
N PHE A 29 -14.95 -0.31 35.16
CA PHE A 29 -16.32 0.09 35.47
C PHE A 29 -17.02 0.72 34.26
N VAL A 30 -16.35 1.65 33.58
CA VAL A 30 -16.89 2.30 32.38
C VAL A 30 -17.16 1.28 31.28
N LEU A 31 -16.23 0.35 31.03
CA LEU A 31 -16.39 -0.70 30.02
C LEU A 31 -17.57 -1.63 30.37
N ALA A 32 -17.66 -2.06 31.60
CA ALA A 32 -18.80 -2.91 32.09
C ALA A 32 -20.14 -2.18 31.93
N ASN A 33 -20.18 -0.89 32.25
CA ASN A 33 -21.41 -0.11 32.17
C ASN A 33 -21.82 0.18 30.70
N ILE A 34 -20.87 0.43 29.81
CA ILE A 34 -21.13 0.55 28.36
C ILE A 34 -21.79 -0.74 27.84
N LEU A 35 -21.24 -1.91 28.20
CA LEU A 35 -21.80 -3.20 27.79
C LEU A 35 -23.17 -3.48 28.40
N ARG A 36 -23.42 -3.03 29.61
CA ARG A 36 -24.71 -3.19 30.28
C ARG A 36 -25.80 -2.30 29.68
N THR A 37 -25.46 -1.05 29.32
CA THR A 37 -26.46 -0.06 28.88
C THR A 37 -26.69 -0.10 27.36
N ASP A 38 -25.63 -0.35 26.58
CA ASP A 38 -25.67 -0.27 25.10
C ASP A 38 -25.16 -1.54 24.40
N PRO A 39 -25.60 -2.77 24.78
CA PRO A 39 -25.07 -4.01 24.23
C PRO A 39 -25.28 -4.08 22.71
N HIS A 40 -26.37 -3.50 22.19
CA HIS A 40 -26.71 -3.51 20.75
C HIS A 40 -25.84 -2.61 19.91
N SER A 41 -25.12 -1.67 20.51
CA SER A 41 -24.22 -0.73 19.81
C SER A 41 -22.85 -1.36 19.54
N HIS A 42 -22.55 -2.50 20.12
CA HIS A 42 -21.25 -3.16 20.04
C HIS A 42 -21.34 -4.49 19.30
N ARG A 43 -20.31 -4.75 18.50
CA ARG A 43 -20.21 -6.00 17.73
C ARG A 43 -19.28 -6.97 18.43
N SER A 44 -19.65 -8.24 18.44
CA SER A 44 -18.74 -9.32 18.83
C SER A 44 -17.49 -9.30 17.94
N LEU A 45 -16.36 -9.74 18.50
CA LEU A 45 -15.18 -9.98 17.69
C LEU A 45 -15.49 -11.09 16.66
N PRO A 46 -14.99 -10.97 15.43
CA PRO A 46 -15.18 -11.99 14.41
C PRO A 46 -14.53 -13.30 14.87
N VAL A 47 -15.12 -14.42 14.45
CA VAL A 47 -14.58 -15.76 14.67
C VAL A 47 -13.94 -16.22 13.37
N ASP A 48 -12.83 -15.56 13.01
CA ASP A 48 -12.05 -15.95 11.84
C ASP A 48 -11.34 -17.30 12.08
N SER A 49 -11.17 -18.09 11.02
CA SER A 49 -10.41 -19.34 11.07
C SER A 49 -8.94 -19.10 11.43
N GLU A 50 -8.25 -20.12 11.94
CA GLU A 50 -6.82 -20.04 12.24
C GLU A 50 -6.00 -19.67 10.99
N LEU A 51 -6.39 -20.17 9.82
CA LEU A 51 -5.75 -19.82 8.55
C LEU A 51 -5.94 -18.34 8.20
N ALA A 52 -7.15 -17.80 8.35
CA ALA A 52 -7.41 -16.38 8.12
C ALA A 52 -6.65 -15.49 9.12
N GLN A 53 -6.55 -15.91 10.39
CA GLN A 53 -5.76 -15.22 11.40
C GLN A 53 -4.25 -15.24 11.08
N SER A 54 -3.74 -16.38 10.57
CA SER A 54 -2.36 -16.49 10.10
C SER A 54 -2.09 -15.56 8.91
N ILE A 55 -2.97 -15.57 7.89
CA ILE A 55 -2.90 -14.66 6.74
C ILE A 55 -2.94 -13.19 7.22
N HIS A 56 -3.75 -12.87 8.22
CA HIS A 56 -3.80 -11.53 8.80
C HIS A 56 -2.45 -11.09 9.39
N GLY A 57 -1.80 -11.95 10.17
CA GLY A 57 -0.48 -11.69 10.73
C GLY A 57 0.57 -11.48 9.64
N LEU A 58 0.64 -12.41 8.69
CA LEU A 58 1.61 -12.39 7.58
C LEU A 58 1.41 -11.18 6.66
N ALA A 59 0.17 -10.85 6.29
CA ALA A 59 -0.13 -9.72 5.41
C ALA A 59 0.27 -8.38 6.05
N ARG A 60 0.05 -8.22 7.35
CA ARG A 60 0.48 -7.03 8.10
C ARG A 60 1.99 -6.95 8.20
N ALA A 61 2.65 -8.03 8.57
CA ALA A 61 4.11 -8.10 8.62
C ALA A 61 4.74 -7.78 7.26
N HIS A 62 4.19 -8.36 6.17
CA HIS A 62 4.65 -8.06 4.82
C HIS A 62 4.45 -6.58 4.45
N GLN A 63 3.31 -5.99 4.78
CA GLN A 63 3.05 -4.58 4.50
C GLN A 63 3.98 -3.66 5.30
N ASP A 64 4.25 -3.97 6.56
CA ASP A 64 5.18 -3.22 7.40
C ASP A 64 6.60 -3.32 6.84
N ALA A 65 7.06 -4.52 6.45
CA ALA A 65 8.35 -4.71 5.79
C ALA A 65 8.49 -3.91 4.47
N VAL A 66 7.42 -3.81 3.67
CA VAL A 66 7.41 -2.94 2.48
C VAL A 66 7.58 -1.47 2.84
N TRP A 67 6.94 -0.99 3.90
CA TRP A 67 7.09 0.40 4.37
C TRP A 67 8.48 0.66 4.92
N ASP A 68 9.05 -0.27 5.69
CA ASP A 68 10.41 -0.18 6.22
C ASP A 68 11.44 -0.11 5.09
N ARG A 69 11.30 -0.97 4.07
CA ARG A 69 12.13 -0.92 2.85
C ARG A 69 12.07 0.46 2.19
N LEU A 70 10.88 1.02 2.04
CA LEU A 70 10.71 2.37 1.45
C LEU A 70 11.34 3.46 2.31
N GLN A 71 11.23 3.37 3.63
CA GLN A 71 11.86 4.32 4.55
C GLN A 71 13.39 4.27 4.44
N ILE A 72 13.98 3.07 4.41
CA ILE A 72 15.42 2.89 4.29
C ILE A 72 15.90 3.41 2.94
N ALA A 73 15.21 3.08 1.84
CA ALA A 73 15.53 3.60 0.50
C ALA A 73 15.46 5.13 0.44
N ASN A 74 14.48 5.77 1.12
CA ASN A 74 14.38 7.21 1.19
C ASN A 74 15.51 7.86 2.03
N LYS A 75 15.93 7.22 3.13
CA LYS A 75 17.10 7.65 3.90
C LYS A 75 18.36 7.58 3.05
N LEU A 76 18.57 6.46 2.35
CA LEU A 76 19.71 6.29 1.45
C LEU A 76 19.69 7.34 0.33
N ARG A 77 18.53 7.61 -0.27
CA ARG A 77 18.37 8.66 -1.28
C ARG A 77 18.73 10.04 -0.74
N SER A 78 18.37 10.34 0.49
CA SER A 78 18.72 11.60 1.14
C SER A 78 20.24 11.76 1.28
N VAL A 79 20.92 10.74 1.79
CA VAL A 79 22.37 10.72 1.91
C VAL A 79 23.06 10.86 0.56
N LEU A 80 22.67 10.05 -0.44
CA LEU A 80 23.25 10.11 -1.78
C LEU A 80 23.08 11.47 -2.46
N ARG A 81 21.98 12.17 -2.18
CA ARG A 81 21.73 13.52 -2.73
C ARG A 81 22.78 14.52 -2.28
N GLU A 82 23.33 14.36 -1.11
CA GLU A 82 24.27 15.30 -0.50
C GLU A 82 25.71 15.15 -1.06
N TYR A 83 26.11 13.94 -1.47
CA TYR A 83 27.47 13.71 -1.92
C TYR A 83 27.62 12.97 -3.23
N TYR A 84 26.57 12.25 -3.72
CA TYR A 84 26.65 11.41 -4.90
C TYR A 84 25.41 11.56 -5.81
N PRO A 85 25.05 12.77 -6.25
CA PRO A 85 23.84 13.01 -7.05
C PRO A 85 23.85 12.28 -8.40
N THR A 86 25.02 12.05 -9.03
CA THR A 86 25.12 11.30 -10.29
C THR A 86 24.68 9.83 -10.14
N PHE A 87 24.80 9.24 -8.96
CA PHE A 87 24.25 7.91 -8.69
C PHE A 87 22.71 7.93 -8.75
N LEU A 88 22.08 8.97 -8.24
CA LEU A 88 20.62 9.12 -8.29
C LEU A 88 20.09 9.38 -9.70
N ALA A 89 20.92 9.97 -10.57
CA ALA A 89 20.59 10.12 -11.99
C ALA A 89 20.64 8.77 -12.75
N ALA A 90 21.46 7.81 -12.27
CA ALA A 90 21.53 6.48 -12.85
C ALA A 90 20.41 5.53 -12.42
N PHE A 91 19.76 5.80 -11.26
CA PHE A 91 18.79 4.87 -10.65
C PHE A 91 17.60 5.57 -10.02
N ASP A 92 16.42 5.35 -10.57
CA ASP A 92 15.16 5.81 -9.98
C ASP A 92 14.76 4.99 -8.75
N ASP A 93 14.96 3.66 -8.79
CA ASP A 93 14.70 2.74 -7.69
C ASP A 93 15.99 2.22 -7.06
N LEU A 94 16.32 2.72 -5.87
CA LEU A 94 17.48 2.29 -5.09
C LEU A 94 17.34 0.88 -4.52
N ALA A 95 16.13 0.34 -4.42
CA ALA A 95 15.89 -1.03 -3.99
C ALA A 95 16.09 -2.04 -5.13
N SER A 96 16.26 -1.60 -6.38
CA SER A 96 16.53 -2.48 -7.51
C SER A 96 17.84 -3.26 -7.31
N ARG A 97 17.91 -4.46 -7.88
CA ARG A 97 19.11 -5.31 -7.80
C ARG A 97 20.32 -4.64 -8.39
N GLU A 98 20.13 -3.94 -9.49
CA GLU A 98 21.15 -3.19 -10.23
C GLU A 98 21.71 -2.03 -9.40
N ALA A 99 20.85 -1.22 -8.81
CA ALA A 99 21.28 -0.10 -7.97
C ALA A 99 22.11 -0.57 -6.77
N ARG A 100 21.60 -1.58 -6.04
CA ARG A 100 22.31 -2.14 -4.88
C ARG A 100 23.64 -2.78 -5.25
N ALA A 101 23.71 -3.52 -6.36
CA ALA A 101 24.96 -4.11 -6.85
C ALA A 101 25.98 -3.04 -7.26
N THR A 102 25.52 -1.96 -7.91
CA THR A 102 26.39 -0.86 -8.36
C THR A 102 26.91 -0.05 -7.16
N LEU A 103 26.04 0.30 -6.21
CA LEU A 103 26.43 1.06 -5.02
C LEU A 103 27.47 0.30 -4.17
N ARG A 104 27.35 -1.03 -4.10
CA ARG A 104 28.34 -1.89 -3.41
C ARG A 104 29.72 -1.83 -4.04
N LEU A 105 29.80 -1.70 -5.36
CA LEU A 105 31.07 -1.54 -6.08
C LEU A 105 31.62 -0.12 -6.02
N ALA A 106 30.76 0.86 -6.04
CA ALA A 106 31.11 2.27 -6.13
C ALA A 106 30.31 3.09 -5.11
N PRO A 107 30.66 3.01 -3.81
CA PRO A 107 29.95 3.70 -2.75
C PRO A 107 30.19 5.21 -2.72
N SER A 108 31.15 5.73 -3.48
CA SER A 108 31.43 7.17 -3.59
C SER A 108 31.63 7.61 -5.05
N PRO A 109 31.53 8.92 -5.34
CA PRO A 109 31.84 9.48 -6.63
C PRO A 109 33.23 9.09 -7.15
N MET A 110 34.24 9.04 -6.28
CA MET A 110 35.58 8.61 -6.64
C MET A 110 35.58 7.17 -7.16
N HIS A 111 34.93 6.25 -6.46
CA HIS A 111 34.82 4.86 -6.91
C HIS A 111 33.97 4.75 -8.19
N GLY A 112 32.94 5.60 -8.36
CA GLY A 112 32.11 5.65 -9.55
C GLY A 112 32.92 6.03 -10.79
N GLN A 113 33.78 7.04 -10.70
CA GLN A 113 34.66 7.47 -11.79
C GLN A 113 35.73 6.42 -12.15
N GLN A 114 36.13 5.58 -11.20
CA GLN A 114 37.08 4.48 -11.44
C GLN A 114 36.42 3.19 -11.90
N LEU A 115 35.09 3.12 -11.85
CA LEU A 115 34.33 1.89 -12.14
C LEU A 115 34.41 1.55 -13.63
N ARG A 116 34.99 0.39 -13.95
CA ARG A 116 35.15 -0.09 -15.34
C ARG A 116 33.90 -0.87 -15.78
N LYS A 117 33.57 -0.75 -17.08
CA LYS A 117 32.43 -1.49 -17.68
C LYS A 117 32.46 -3.01 -17.47
N PRO A 118 33.62 -3.72 -17.55
CA PRO A 118 33.64 -5.16 -17.25
C PRO A 118 33.26 -5.51 -15.84
N SER A 119 33.72 -4.74 -14.84
CA SER A 119 33.36 -4.94 -13.43
C SER A 119 31.88 -4.72 -13.18
N LEU A 120 31.31 -3.65 -13.76
CA LEU A 120 29.89 -3.38 -13.71
C LEU A 120 29.05 -4.48 -14.38
N THR A 121 29.50 -4.95 -15.57
CA THR A 121 28.88 -6.09 -16.28
C THR A 121 28.81 -7.34 -15.41
N ALA A 122 29.95 -7.69 -14.77
CA ALA A 122 30.01 -8.85 -13.87
C ALA A 122 29.09 -8.70 -12.66
N ALA A 123 28.99 -7.50 -12.09
CA ALA A 123 28.10 -7.23 -10.95
C ALA A 123 26.63 -7.35 -11.36
N LEU A 124 26.22 -6.78 -12.48
CA LEU A 124 24.84 -6.87 -12.96
C LEU A 124 24.43 -8.32 -13.28
N ARG A 125 25.34 -9.11 -13.84
CA ARG A 125 25.11 -10.56 -14.06
C ARG A 125 24.92 -11.29 -12.73
N ARG A 126 25.79 -11.07 -11.73
CA ARG A 126 25.65 -11.65 -10.39
C ARG A 126 24.36 -11.22 -9.67
N ALA A 127 23.91 -9.99 -9.95
CA ALA A 127 22.62 -9.50 -9.45
C ALA A 127 21.40 -10.13 -10.18
N GLY A 128 21.63 -11.02 -11.15
CA GLY A 128 20.57 -11.77 -11.84
C GLY A 128 20.00 -11.05 -13.07
N ARG A 129 20.69 -10.02 -13.59
CA ARG A 129 20.28 -9.42 -14.87
C ARG A 129 20.73 -10.31 -16.04
N THR A 130 19.77 -10.66 -16.93
CA THR A 130 20.03 -11.54 -18.07
C THR A 130 19.89 -10.83 -19.42
N ARG A 131 19.12 -9.73 -19.50
CA ARG A 131 18.81 -9.04 -20.77
C ARG A 131 19.29 -7.59 -20.75
N GLY A 132 19.67 -7.07 -21.92
CA GLY A 132 20.01 -5.66 -22.12
C GLY A 132 21.21 -5.18 -21.30
N ILE A 133 22.12 -6.07 -20.87
CA ILE A 133 23.27 -5.73 -20.02
C ILE A 133 24.15 -4.67 -20.66
N PRO A 134 24.57 -4.76 -21.94
CA PRO A 134 25.48 -3.75 -22.52
C PRO A 134 24.87 -2.34 -22.52
N ALA A 135 23.60 -2.21 -22.89
CA ALA A 135 22.90 -0.92 -22.87
C ALA A 135 22.82 -0.34 -21.46
N THR A 136 22.41 -1.16 -20.47
CA THR A 136 22.33 -0.74 -19.06
C THR A 136 23.69 -0.35 -18.51
N VAL A 137 24.73 -1.12 -18.78
CA VAL A 137 26.12 -0.81 -18.38
C VAL A 137 26.55 0.54 -18.97
N ASN A 138 26.28 0.79 -20.24
CA ASN A 138 26.63 2.07 -20.88
C ASN A 138 25.89 3.24 -20.23
N THR A 139 24.59 3.10 -19.94
CA THR A 139 23.79 4.14 -19.28
C THR A 139 24.32 4.44 -17.87
N ILE A 140 24.53 3.41 -17.04
CA ILE A 140 25.02 3.57 -15.67
C ILE A 140 26.44 4.16 -15.69
N HIS A 141 27.33 3.61 -16.51
CA HIS A 141 28.70 4.08 -16.62
C HIS A 141 28.74 5.55 -17.04
N ALA A 142 27.98 5.94 -18.06
CA ALA A 142 27.92 7.33 -18.51
C ALA A 142 27.45 8.26 -17.39
N ALA A 143 26.38 7.88 -16.65
CA ALA A 143 25.87 8.70 -15.55
C ALA A 143 26.90 8.87 -14.41
N LEU A 144 27.62 7.81 -14.05
CA LEU A 144 28.62 7.86 -12.95
C LEU A 144 29.89 8.64 -13.32
N HIS A 145 30.16 8.84 -14.62
CA HIS A 145 31.32 9.58 -15.13
C HIS A 145 30.99 11.05 -15.41
N VAL A 146 29.76 11.51 -15.19
CA VAL A 146 29.42 12.94 -15.27
C VAL A 146 30.18 13.69 -14.18
N GLU A 147 30.79 14.81 -14.55
CA GLU A 147 31.40 15.71 -13.58
C GLU A 147 30.37 16.28 -12.62
N GLN A 148 30.73 16.32 -11.35
CA GLN A 148 29.84 16.80 -10.26
C GLN A 148 30.64 17.51 -9.17
N LEU A 149 29.97 18.35 -8.41
CA LEU A 149 30.57 18.93 -7.20
C LEU A 149 30.88 17.82 -6.20
N ARG A 150 32.07 17.91 -5.61
CA ARG A 150 32.59 16.89 -4.68
C ARG A 150 32.61 17.45 -3.26
N GLN A 151 32.35 16.60 -2.29
CA GLN A 151 32.61 16.89 -0.88
C GLN A 151 34.13 16.78 -0.60
N PRO A 152 34.64 17.42 0.47
CA PRO A 152 36.00 17.15 0.93
C PRO A 152 36.24 15.64 1.15
N PRO A 153 37.45 15.11 0.87
CA PRO A 153 37.69 13.66 0.83
C PRO A 153 37.28 12.90 2.10
N LEU A 154 37.54 13.47 3.27
CA LEU A 154 37.15 12.85 4.55
C LEU A 154 35.62 12.84 4.75
N VAL A 155 34.94 13.88 4.33
CA VAL A 155 33.47 13.97 4.38
C VAL A 155 32.85 12.96 3.40
N GLU A 156 33.37 12.90 2.16
CA GLU A 156 32.92 11.94 1.16
C GLU A 156 33.09 10.49 1.66
N SER A 157 34.24 10.17 2.28
CA SER A 157 34.48 8.85 2.86
C SER A 157 33.48 8.51 3.97
N ALA A 158 33.25 9.44 4.90
CA ALA A 158 32.28 9.24 5.98
C ALA A 158 30.84 9.05 5.46
N MET A 159 30.44 9.81 4.43
CA MET A 159 29.13 9.67 3.81
C MET A 159 29.01 8.35 3.03
N ALA A 160 30.10 7.88 2.39
CA ALA A 160 30.13 6.57 1.74
C ALA A 160 29.94 5.41 2.72
N GLU A 161 30.58 5.48 3.90
CA GLU A 161 30.36 4.51 4.99
C GLU A 161 28.90 4.52 5.47
N HIS A 162 28.31 5.70 5.67
CA HIS A 162 26.90 5.81 6.03
C HIS A 162 25.98 5.22 4.94
N ALA A 163 26.24 5.52 3.66
CA ALA A 163 25.49 4.95 2.55
C ALA A 163 25.63 3.42 2.48
N THR A 164 26.82 2.89 2.76
CA THR A 164 27.08 1.44 2.81
C THR A 164 26.31 0.77 3.96
N ALA A 165 26.26 1.38 5.13
CA ALA A 165 25.44 0.88 6.25
C ALA A 165 23.95 0.85 5.90
N LEU A 166 23.44 1.92 5.26
CA LEU A 166 22.06 1.96 4.77
C LEU A 166 21.80 0.94 3.65
N LEU A 167 22.78 0.68 2.80
CA LEU A 167 22.68 -0.35 1.75
C LEU A 167 22.52 -1.75 2.37
N HIS A 168 23.28 -2.09 3.39
CA HIS A 168 23.15 -3.36 4.11
C HIS A 168 21.76 -3.50 4.75
N ALA A 169 21.26 -2.42 5.37
CA ALA A 169 19.91 -2.41 5.94
C ALA A 169 18.84 -2.58 4.83
N LEU A 170 19.06 -1.96 3.66
CA LEU A 170 18.15 -2.09 2.50
C LEU A 170 18.17 -3.51 1.93
N ASP A 171 19.34 -4.16 1.84
CA ASP A 171 19.45 -5.56 1.40
C ASP A 171 18.64 -6.49 2.32
N THR A 172 18.77 -6.32 3.63
CA THR A 172 18.00 -7.09 4.62
C THR A 172 16.49 -6.83 4.48
N ALA A 173 16.09 -5.57 4.33
CA ALA A 173 14.68 -5.22 4.15
C ALA A 173 14.08 -5.81 2.87
N VAL A 174 14.83 -5.82 1.75
CA VAL A 174 14.41 -6.45 0.50
C VAL A 174 14.24 -7.96 0.67
N ALA A 175 15.16 -8.62 1.36
CA ALA A 175 15.08 -10.06 1.64
C ALA A 175 13.87 -10.39 2.54
N ASN A 176 13.61 -9.59 3.57
CA ASN A 176 12.45 -9.75 4.46
C ASN A 176 11.12 -9.62 3.71
N VAL A 177 11.00 -8.62 2.81
CA VAL A 177 9.81 -8.48 1.96
C VAL A 177 9.60 -9.74 1.12
N ALA A 178 10.64 -10.23 0.45
CA ALA A 178 10.53 -11.42 -0.41
C ALA A 178 10.16 -12.69 0.38
N GLY A 179 10.76 -12.91 1.54
CA GLY A 179 10.46 -14.06 2.40
C GLY A 179 9.02 -14.04 2.93
N LEU A 180 8.57 -12.87 3.42
CA LEU A 180 7.20 -12.70 3.90
C LEU A 180 6.17 -12.81 2.77
N GLU A 181 6.48 -12.33 1.56
CA GLU A 181 5.64 -12.48 0.38
C GLU A 181 5.45 -13.95 0.01
N GLN A 182 6.52 -14.72 0.00
CA GLN A 182 6.46 -16.16 -0.28
C GLN A 182 5.59 -16.91 0.73
N THR A 183 5.80 -16.67 2.02
CA THR A 183 5.02 -17.32 3.08
C THR A 183 3.55 -16.90 3.03
N LEU A 184 3.27 -15.62 2.79
CA LEU A 184 1.92 -15.10 2.64
C LEU A 184 1.19 -15.72 1.46
N THR A 185 1.89 -15.87 0.31
CA THR A 185 1.33 -16.48 -0.90
C THR A 185 0.92 -17.92 -0.63
N LEU A 186 1.81 -18.71 -0.01
CA LEU A 186 1.53 -20.12 0.33
C LEU A 186 0.33 -20.25 1.28
N ALA A 187 0.22 -19.39 2.29
CA ALA A 187 -0.90 -19.41 3.21
C ALA A 187 -2.22 -18.99 2.52
N PHE A 188 -2.17 -17.96 1.69
CA PHE A 188 -3.35 -17.47 0.98
C PHE A 188 -3.90 -18.48 -0.03
N ASP A 189 -3.03 -19.16 -0.77
CA ASP A 189 -3.44 -20.16 -1.79
C ASP A 189 -4.17 -21.37 -1.17
N GLN A 190 -3.96 -21.64 0.13
CA GLN A 190 -4.69 -22.65 0.88
C GLN A 190 -6.08 -22.20 1.32
N HIS A 191 -6.38 -20.90 1.27
CA HIS A 191 -7.64 -20.38 1.77
C HIS A 191 -8.78 -20.61 0.76
N PRO A 192 -9.97 -21.08 1.19
CA PRO A 192 -11.08 -21.40 0.27
C PRO A 192 -11.62 -20.18 -0.49
N ASP A 193 -11.38 -18.98 -0.01
CA ASP A 193 -11.77 -17.74 -0.70
C ASP A 193 -10.71 -17.23 -1.70
N ALA A 194 -9.53 -17.82 -1.75
CA ALA A 194 -8.44 -17.37 -2.61
C ALA A 194 -8.87 -17.28 -4.07
N GLN A 195 -9.51 -18.33 -4.57
CA GLN A 195 -9.99 -18.39 -5.96
C GLN A 195 -11.09 -17.34 -6.25
N ILE A 196 -11.97 -17.08 -5.30
CA ILE A 196 -13.00 -16.04 -5.44
C ILE A 196 -12.33 -14.67 -5.52
N ILE A 197 -11.38 -14.38 -4.64
CA ILE A 197 -10.70 -13.09 -4.57
C ILE A 197 -9.85 -12.85 -5.82
N THR A 198 -9.06 -13.84 -6.24
CA THR A 198 -8.20 -13.73 -7.43
C THR A 198 -8.97 -13.75 -8.76
N SER A 199 -10.26 -14.12 -8.76
CA SER A 199 -11.10 -13.99 -9.94
C SER A 199 -11.39 -12.52 -10.32
N PHE A 200 -11.17 -11.58 -9.40
CA PHE A 200 -11.37 -10.16 -9.66
C PHE A 200 -10.24 -9.57 -10.51
N PRO A 201 -10.55 -8.73 -11.52
CA PRO A 201 -9.53 -8.10 -12.34
C PRO A 201 -8.59 -7.25 -11.48
N GLY A 202 -7.29 -7.52 -11.61
CA GLY A 202 -6.24 -6.80 -10.92
C GLY A 202 -6.01 -7.16 -9.46
N LEU A 203 -6.70 -8.15 -8.89
CA LEU A 203 -6.36 -8.71 -7.59
C LEU A 203 -5.33 -9.83 -7.75
N SER A 204 -4.06 -9.48 -7.56
CA SER A 204 -2.98 -10.46 -7.40
C SER A 204 -3.09 -11.20 -6.05
N THR A 205 -2.40 -12.33 -5.91
CA THR A 205 -2.32 -13.12 -4.67
C THR A 205 -1.98 -12.25 -3.45
N VAL A 206 -0.93 -11.44 -3.54
CA VAL A 206 -0.50 -10.56 -2.43
C VAL A 206 -1.54 -9.51 -2.07
N LEU A 207 -2.13 -8.87 -3.08
CA LEU A 207 -3.14 -7.84 -2.84
C LEU A 207 -4.44 -8.44 -2.33
N GLY A 208 -4.83 -9.60 -2.88
CA GLY A 208 -5.96 -10.40 -2.40
C GLY A 208 -5.79 -10.84 -0.95
N ALA A 209 -4.60 -11.34 -0.60
CA ALA A 209 -4.26 -11.72 0.77
C ALA A 209 -4.35 -10.53 1.74
N ARG A 210 -3.88 -9.33 1.35
CA ARG A 210 -4.01 -8.12 2.16
C ARG A 210 -5.48 -7.71 2.38
N ILE A 211 -6.33 -7.90 1.38
CA ILE A 211 -7.76 -7.63 1.48
C ILE A 211 -8.42 -8.65 2.40
N LEU A 212 -8.17 -9.95 2.19
CA LEU A 212 -8.68 -11.02 3.05
C LEU A 212 -8.26 -10.83 4.51
N ALA A 213 -7.00 -10.50 4.74
CA ALA A 213 -6.44 -10.25 6.06
C ALA A 213 -7.22 -9.20 6.87
N GLU A 214 -7.74 -8.16 6.23
CA GLU A 214 -8.46 -7.09 6.92
C GLU A 214 -9.99 -7.32 6.95
N ILE A 215 -10.53 -8.11 6.03
CA ILE A 215 -11.95 -8.48 6.00
C ILE A 215 -12.21 -9.65 6.94
N GLY A 216 -11.32 -10.64 6.98
CA GLY A 216 -11.51 -11.93 7.63
C GLY A 216 -12.40 -12.87 6.80
N ASP A 217 -12.62 -14.07 7.33
CA ASP A 217 -13.47 -15.09 6.71
C ASP A 217 -14.78 -15.35 7.48
N ASP A 218 -14.98 -14.70 8.62
CA ASP A 218 -16.26 -14.68 9.31
C ASP A 218 -17.27 -13.82 8.54
N ARG A 219 -18.18 -14.49 7.83
CA ARG A 219 -19.21 -13.83 6.99
C ARG A 219 -20.19 -12.98 7.80
N SER A 220 -20.38 -13.27 9.08
CA SER A 220 -21.28 -12.51 9.95
C SER A 220 -20.74 -11.13 10.29
N ARG A 221 -19.42 -10.93 10.20
CA ARG A 221 -18.75 -9.66 10.51
C ARG A 221 -19.30 -8.48 9.68
N PHE A 222 -19.63 -8.72 8.42
CA PHE A 222 -20.19 -7.72 7.52
C PHE A 222 -21.48 -8.25 6.91
N ALA A 223 -22.60 -8.10 7.60
CA ALA A 223 -23.91 -8.52 7.11
C ALA A 223 -24.32 -7.81 5.80
N THR A 224 -23.77 -6.63 5.52
CA THR A 224 -24.08 -5.85 4.32
C THR A 224 -22.81 -5.29 3.67
N ALA A 225 -22.84 -5.18 2.35
CA ALA A 225 -21.78 -4.51 1.60
C ALA A 225 -21.54 -3.06 2.06
N ARG A 226 -22.58 -2.37 2.54
CA ARG A 226 -22.47 -1.01 3.10
C ARG A 226 -21.55 -0.97 4.31
N GLY A 227 -21.64 -1.97 5.19
CA GLY A 227 -20.75 -2.09 6.36
C GLY A 227 -19.29 -2.26 5.95
N LEU A 228 -19.00 -3.18 5.01
CA LEU A 228 -17.65 -3.40 4.50
C LEU A 228 -17.09 -2.16 3.77
N LYS A 229 -17.88 -1.50 2.91
CA LYS A 229 -17.51 -0.25 2.24
C LYS A 229 -17.18 0.88 3.23
N ALA A 230 -17.95 0.98 4.31
CA ALA A 230 -17.68 1.95 5.37
C ALA A 230 -16.38 1.61 6.13
N PHE A 231 -16.14 0.33 6.43
CA PHE A 231 -14.93 -0.15 7.09
C PHE A 231 -13.68 0.07 6.23
N ALA A 232 -13.76 -0.19 4.91
CA ALA A 232 -12.70 0.10 3.94
C ALA A 232 -12.47 1.61 3.72
N GLY A 233 -13.42 2.45 4.10
CA GLY A 233 -13.36 3.90 3.88
C GLY A 233 -13.63 4.33 2.44
N THR A 234 -14.15 3.44 1.60
CA THR A 234 -14.51 3.75 0.21
C THR A 234 -15.87 4.44 0.11
N ALA A 235 -16.79 4.17 1.05
CA ALA A 235 -18.06 4.85 1.13
C ALA A 235 -17.89 6.30 1.62
N PRO A 236 -18.51 7.28 0.94
CA PRO A 236 -18.48 8.68 1.36
C PRO A 236 -19.26 8.89 2.67
N VAL A 237 -18.99 10.03 3.33
CA VAL A 237 -19.77 10.53 4.46
C VAL A 237 -20.48 11.80 4.04
N THR A 238 -21.79 11.81 4.18
CA THR A 238 -22.60 13.02 4.00
C THR A 238 -22.71 13.72 5.34
N ARG A 239 -22.41 15.00 5.37
CA ARG A 239 -22.64 15.90 6.50
C ARG A 239 -23.67 16.92 6.05
N ALA A 240 -24.82 16.92 6.70
CA ALA A 240 -25.88 17.88 6.47
C ALA A 240 -26.04 18.74 7.72
N SER A 241 -26.10 20.05 7.55
CA SER A 241 -26.37 21.03 8.59
C SER A 241 -27.19 22.16 7.99
N GLY A 242 -28.43 22.30 8.41
CA GLY A 242 -29.39 23.22 7.81
C GLY A 242 -29.54 22.95 6.31
N MET A 243 -29.39 23.98 5.47
CA MET A 243 -29.52 23.88 4.02
C MET A 243 -28.25 23.40 3.31
N LYS A 244 -27.14 23.22 4.04
CA LYS A 244 -25.83 22.83 3.46
C LYS A 244 -25.59 21.32 3.60
N THR A 245 -25.39 20.66 2.46
CA THR A 245 -24.98 19.24 2.44
C THR A 245 -23.59 19.13 1.79
N ILE A 246 -22.66 18.51 2.51
CA ILE A 246 -21.28 18.27 2.05
C ILE A 246 -21.01 16.77 2.06
N VAL A 247 -20.52 16.26 0.92
CA VAL A 247 -20.07 14.88 0.79
C VAL A 247 -18.56 14.84 0.86
N THR A 248 -18.02 14.14 1.87
CA THR A 248 -16.57 14.06 2.11
C THR A 248 -16.08 12.62 2.13
N ARG A 249 -14.74 12.44 2.01
CA ARG A 249 -14.13 11.15 2.25
C ARG A 249 -14.31 10.72 3.72
N ARG A 250 -14.42 9.42 3.95
CA ARG A 250 -14.49 8.87 5.30
C ARG A 250 -13.08 8.85 5.93
N ALA A 251 -12.91 9.56 7.04
CA ALA A 251 -11.63 9.60 7.76
C ALA A 251 -11.46 8.37 8.67
N VAL A 252 -12.51 8.03 9.44
CA VAL A 252 -12.50 6.85 10.33
C VAL A 252 -12.73 5.59 9.49
N ARG A 253 -11.67 4.80 9.28
CA ARG A 253 -11.68 3.59 8.45
C ARG A 253 -10.55 2.65 8.85
N ASN A 254 -10.58 1.42 8.37
CA ASN A 254 -9.40 0.56 8.36
C ASN A 254 -8.40 1.10 7.31
N LYS A 255 -7.28 1.66 7.78
CA LYS A 255 -6.27 2.30 6.91
C LYS A 255 -5.62 1.28 5.96
N ARG A 256 -5.34 0.03 6.42
CA ARG A 256 -4.71 -1.02 5.62
C ARG A 256 -5.62 -1.51 4.50
N LEU A 257 -6.88 -1.79 4.80
CA LEU A 257 -7.87 -2.16 3.77
C LEU A 257 -8.10 -1.02 2.79
N GLY A 258 -8.20 0.22 3.27
CA GLY A 258 -8.33 1.40 2.42
C GLY A 258 -7.14 1.59 1.47
N HIS A 259 -5.92 1.28 1.93
CA HIS A 259 -4.72 1.31 1.09
C HIS A 259 -4.71 0.18 0.06
N ALA A 260 -5.03 -1.05 0.49
CA ALA A 260 -5.14 -2.19 -0.44
C ALA A 260 -6.21 -1.95 -1.53
N ALA A 261 -7.37 -1.39 -1.15
CA ALA A 261 -8.42 -1.01 -2.09
C ALA A 261 -7.95 0.08 -3.08
N TYR A 262 -7.18 1.06 -2.63
CA TYR A 262 -6.61 2.09 -3.51
C TYR A 262 -5.63 1.48 -4.51
N LEU A 263 -4.72 0.62 -4.06
CA LEU A 263 -3.77 -0.08 -4.93
C LEU A 263 -4.48 -0.98 -5.96
N TRP A 264 -5.66 -1.49 -5.63
CA TRP A 264 -6.47 -2.30 -6.55
C TRP A 264 -7.08 -1.50 -7.70
N ALA A 265 -7.32 -0.19 -7.53
CA ALA A 265 -7.96 0.63 -8.55
C ALA A 265 -7.24 0.60 -9.90
N LEU A 266 -5.91 0.79 -9.91
CA LEU A 266 -5.12 0.86 -11.13
C LEU A 266 -5.11 -0.45 -11.94
N PRO A 267 -4.77 -1.62 -11.34
CA PRO A 267 -4.86 -2.87 -12.08
C PRO A 267 -6.29 -3.21 -12.48
N MET A 268 -7.31 -2.84 -11.70
CA MET A 268 -8.71 -3.03 -12.11
C MET A 268 -9.03 -2.26 -13.39
N LEU A 269 -8.54 -1.02 -13.53
CA LEU A 269 -8.69 -0.22 -14.76
C LEU A 269 -8.02 -0.87 -15.97
N ALA A 270 -6.85 -1.47 -15.77
CA ALA A 270 -6.10 -2.10 -16.85
C ALA A 270 -6.73 -3.42 -17.35
N HIS A 271 -7.44 -4.14 -16.46
CA HIS A 271 -7.90 -5.51 -16.76
C HIS A 271 -9.43 -5.64 -16.89
N SER A 272 -10.21 -4.59 -16.59
CA SER A 272 -11.68 -4.60 -16.70
C SER A 272 -12.17 -3.44 -17.58
N PRO A 273 -12.72 -3.74 -18.78
CA PRO A 273 -13.32 -2.70 -19.63
C PRO A 273 -14.47 -1.97 -18.95
N GLY A 274 -15.28 -2.67 -18.15
CA GLY A 274 -16.37 -2.06 -17.40
C GLY A 274 -15.88 -1.12 -16.30
N ALA A 275 -14.81 -1.47 -15.61
CA ALA A 275 -14.18 -0.60 -14.64
C ALA A 275 -13.60 0.66 -15.29
N HIS A 276 -12.95 0.51 -16.44
CA HIS A 276 -12.43 1.63 -17.23
C HIS A 276 -13.54 2.59 -17.65
N ALA A 277 -14.63 2.07 -18.25
CA ALA A 277 -15.77 2.87 -18.66
C ALA A 277 -16.43 3.60 -17.46
N HIS A 278 -16.58 2.90 -16.33
CA HIS A 278 -17.11 3.49 -15.10
C HIS A 278 -16.23 4.64 -14.59
N PHE A 279 -14.93 4.43 -14.56
CA PHE A 279 -13.96 5.45 -14.13
C PHE A 279 -13.98 6.67 -15.05
N THR A 280 -13.95 6.47 -16.39
CA THR A 280 -14.01 7.54 -17.40
C THR A 280 -15.29 8.38 -17.24
N THR A 281 -16.45 7.73 -17.11
CA THR A 281 -17.72 8.43 -16.86
C THR A 281 -17.67 9.27 -15.57
N ARG A 282 -17.01 8.81 -14.53
CA ARG A 282 -16.83 9.60 -13.29
C ARG A 282 -15.93 10.81 -13.51
N ARG A 283 -14.86 10.64 -14.30
CA ARG A 283 -13.95 11.75 -14.66
C ARG A 283 -14.65 12.82 -15.50
N GLU A 284 -15.45 12.40 -16.48
CA GLU A 284 -16.28 13.28 -17.32
C GLU A 284 -17.31 14.08 -16.51
N ARG A 285 -17.82 13.51 -15.41
CA ARG A 285 -18.71 14.19 -14.47
C ARG A 285 -17.99 15.15 -13.52
N GLY A 286 -16.66 15.35 -13.67
CA GLY A 286 -15.87 16.29 -12.87
C GLY A 286 -15.25 15.72 -11.61
N ASP A 287 -15.31 14.40 -11.35
CA ASP A 287 -14.59 13.81 -10.23
C ASP A 287 -13.08 13.96 -10.42
N SER A 288 -12.35 14.30 -9.36
CA SER A 288 -10.89 14.19 -9.38
C SER A 288 -10.45 12.72 -9.58
N TYR A 289 -9.22 12.48 -10.03
CA TYR A 289 -8.68 11.13 -10.21
C TYR A 289 -8.89 10.26 -8.96
N ASN A 290 -8.50 10.76 -7.80
CA ASN A 290 -8.65 10.06 -6.52
C ASN A 290 -10.12 9.83 -6.12
N ALA A 291 -11.03 10.73 -6.49
CA ALA A 291 -12.47 10.55 -6.24
C ALA A 291 -13.06 9.46 -7.14
N ALA A 292 -12.71 9.45 -8.43
CA ALA A 292 -13.14 8.44 -9.39
C ALA A 292 -12.57 7.05 -9.02
N ALA A 293 -11.28 6.95 -8.66
CA ALA A 293 -10.65 5.72 -8.19
C ALA A 293 -11.32 5.18 -6.92
N ARG A 294 -11.60 6.04 -5.95
CA ARG A 294 -12.34 5.65 -4.73
C ARG A 294 -13.76 5.19 -5.02
N ASN A 295 -14.45 5.80 -5.98
CA ASN A 295 -15.78 5.38 -6.41
C ASN A 295 -15.72 4.00 -7.09
N LEU A 296 -14.72 3.76 -7.94
CA LEU A 296 -14.49 2.46 -8.56
C LEU A 296 -14.23 1.37 -7.49
N THR A 297 -13.32 1.61 -6.56
CA THR A 297 -13.05 0.65 -5.49
C THR A 297 -14.22 0.46 -4.54
N ASN A 298 -15.04 1.49 -4.31
CA ASN A 298 -16.29 1.34 -3.57
C ASN A 298 -17.24 0.35 -4.24
N ARG A 299 -17.32 0.38 -5.58
CA ARG A 299 -18.07 -0.61 -6.38
C ARG A 299 -17.40 -1.99 -6.27
N GLY A 300 -16.08 -2.08 -6.46
CA GLY A 300 -15.30 -3.32 -6.35
C GLY A 300 -15.47 -4.02 -5.00
N ILE A 301 -15.37 -3.30 -3.89
CA ILE A 301 -15.60 -3.83 -2.53
C ILE A 301 -17.04 -4.35 -2.37
N GLY A 302 -18.02 -3.69 -3.00
CA GLY A 302 -19.40 -4.17 -2.97
C GLY A 302 -19.61 -5.48 -3.73
N MET A 303 -18.98 -5.61 -4.89
CA MET A 303 -19.00 -6.85 -5.68
C MET A 303 -18.24 -7.97 -4.96
N LEU A 304 -17.07 -7.67 -4.39
CA LEU A 304 -16.30 -8.62 -3.60
C LEU A 304 -17.11 -9.15 -2.41
N HIS A 305 -17.78 -8.27 -1.66
CA HIS A 305 -18.68 -8.71 -0.59
C HIS A 305 -19.76 -9.67 -1.10
N HIS A 306 -20.40 -9.37 -2.23
CA HIS A 306 -21.43 -10.23 -2.82
C HIS A 306 -20.84 -11.60 -3.20
N CYS A 307 -19.73 -11.63 -3.92
CA CYS A 307 -19.08 -12.86 -4.36
C CYS A 307 -18.65 -13.74 -3.17
N LEU A 308 -18.12 -13.14 -2.11
CA LEU A 308 -17.75 -13.85 -0.89
C LEU A 308 -18.97 -14.41 -0.15
N GLN A 309 -20.08 -13.66 -0.06
CA GLN A 309 -21.30 -14.13 0.60
C GLN A 309 -22.00 -15.27 -0.18
N THR A 310 -21.99 -15.19 -1.52
CA THR A 310 -22.66 -16.17 -2.39
C THR A 310 -21.75 -17.31 -2.86
N ARG A 311 -20.45 -17.29 -2.50
CA ARG A 311 -19.44 -18.24 -2.96
C ARG A 311 -19.33 -18.29 -4.49
N GLN A 312 -19.50 -17.18 -5.17
CA GLN A 312 -19.41 -17.06 -6.63
C GLN A 312 -18.15 -16.32 -7.05
N HIS A 313 -17.60 -16.68 -8.19
CA HIS A 313 -16.52 -15.93 -8.81
C HIS A 313 -17.04 -14.61 -9.39
N TYR A 314 -16.12 -13.70 -9.64
CA TYR A 314 -16.42 -12.44 -10.31
C TYR A 314 -16.92 -12.68 -11.73
N ASP A 315 -17.96 -11.92 -12.10
CA ASP A 315 -18.53 -11.88 -13.45
C ASP A 315 -18.61 -10.44 -13.93
N GLU A 316 -17.84 -10.11 -14.95
CA GLU A 316 -17.75 -8.77 -15.54
C GLU A 316 -19.12 -8.28 -16.06
N SER A 317 -19.93 -9.16 -16.65
CA SER A 317 -21.22 -8.81 -17.22
C SER A 317 -22.25 -8.39 -16.16
N ARG A 318 -22.20 -9.04 -15.01
CA ARG A 318 -23.02 -8.70 -13.84
C ARG A 318 -22.49 -7.46 -13.11
N ALA A 319 -21.17 -7.35 -13.06
CA ALA A 319 -20.50 -6.23 -12.39
C ALA A 319 -20.75 -4.90 -13.10
N PHE A 320 -20.76 -4.90 -14.45
CA PHE A 320 -20.91 -3.73 -15.30
C PHE A 320 -21.90 -4.02 -16.43
N PRO A 321 -23.22 -4.07 -16.15
CA PRO A 321 -24.25 -4.45 -17.15
C PRO A 321 -24.39 -3.48 -18.32
N ASN A 322 -24.05 -2.20 -18.15
CA ASN A 322 -24.16 -1.16 -19.18
C ASN A 322 -22.80 -0.91 -19.85
N ARG A 323 -22.31 -1.87 -20.61
CA ARG A 323 -21.02 -1.81 -21.28
C ARG A 323 -21.13 -1.06 -22.61
N PRO A 324 -20.37 0.04 -22.85
CA PRO A 324 -20.19 0.55 -24.22
C PRO A 324 -19.41 -0.48 -25.03
N THR A 325 -19.89 -0.80 -26.22
CA THR A 325 -19.31 -1.80 -27.15
C THR A 325 -18.08 -1.28 -27.91
N HIS A 326 -17.26 -0.40 -27.34
CA HIS A 326 -16.04 0.05 -27.99
C HIS A 326 -14.84 -0.85 -27.63
N PRO A 327 -14.06 -1.34 -28.61
CA PRO A 327 -12.83 -2.09 -28.35
C PRO A 327 -11.80 -1.18 -27.67
N MET A 328 -11.08 -1.75 -26.71
CA MET A 328 -9.98 -1.08 -26.03
C MET A 328 -8.87 -0.74 -27.03
N THR A 329 -8.71 0.51 -27.39
CA THR A 329 -7.45 1.01 -27.97
C THR A 329 -6.44 1.04 -26.85
N SER A 330 -5.29 0.38 -27.05
CA SER A 330 -4.17 0.34 -26.14
C SER A 330 -3.60 1.75 -25.92
N HIS A 331 -4.11 2.44 -24.89
CA HIS A 331 -3.52 3.70 -24.46
C HIS A 331 -2.33 3.37 -23.53
N LYS A 332 -1.11 3.57 -24.03
CA LYS A 332 0.07 3.71 -23.17
C LYS A 332 -0.18 4.88 -22.21
N PRO A 333 0.01 4.71 -20.90
CA PRO A 333 -0.08 5.84 -19.99
C PRO A 333 0.96 6.89 -20.38
N SER A 334 0.54 8.15 -20.56
CA SER A 334 1.44 9.27 -20.81
C SER A 334 2.31 9.54 -19.58
N ALA A 335 3.55 9.94 -19.80
CA ALA A 335 4.57 10.17 -18.76
C ALA A 335 4.17 11.24 -17.72
N ASP A 336 3.18 12.07 -18.00
CA ASP A 336 2.68 13.11 -17.08
C ASP A 336 1.98 12.59 -15.82
N ASN A 337 1.55 11.32 -15.81
CA ASN A 337 0.91 10.73 -14.63
C ASN A 337 1.89 10.24 -13.55
N ALA A 338 3.17 10.04 -13.89
CA ALA A 338 4.17 9.54 -12.95
C ALA A 338 4.53 10.55 -11.83
N HIS A 339 4.39 11.86 -12.09
CA HIS A 339 4.64 12.90 -11.08
C HIS A 339 3.51 13.08 -10.07
N GLN A 340 2.27 12.68 -10.40
CA GLN A 340 1.15 12.74 -9.46
C GLN A 340 1.15 11.58 -8.47
N ASP A 341 1.71 10.43 -8.83
CA ASP A 341 1.81 9.25 -7.95
C ASP A 341 2.77 9.45 -6.77
N THR A 342 3.85 10.21 -6.96
CA THR A 342 4.80 10.55 -5.89
C THR A 342 4.18 11.45 -4.82
N ASN A 343 3.24 12.32 -5.19
CA ASN A 343 2.52 13.16 -4.25
C ASN A 343 1.41 12.40 -3.48
N ALA A 344 0.73 11.47 -4.14
CA ALA A 344 -0.27 10.61 -3.48
C ALA A 344 0.37 9.68 -2.44
N GLN A 345 1.57 9.17 -2.70
CA GLN A 345 2.36 8.41 -1.72
C GLN A 345 2.82 9.27 -0.54
N ARG A 346 3.12 10.55 -0.76
CA ARG A 346 3.48 11.51 0.30
C ARG A 346 2.30 11.87 1.20
N GLU A 347 1.09 12.01 0.66
CA GLU A 347 -0.11 12.29 1.45
C GLU A 347 -0.53 11.09 2.31
N THR A 348 -0.45 9.86 1.78
CA THR A 348 -0.71 8.65 2.58
C THR A 348 0.31 8.47 3.70
N HIS A 349 1.55 8.90 3.50
CA HIS A 349 2.61 8.83 4.52
C HIS A 349 2.44 9.88 5.63
N ARG A 350 1.87 11.07 5.31
CA ARG A 350 1.53 12.09 6.31
C ARG A 350 0.35 11.69 7.20
N ASP A 351 -0.65 11.00 6.65
CA ASP A 351 -1.82 10.53 7.41
C ASP A 351 -1.48 9.39 8.41
N ILE A 352 -0.36 8.68 8.21
CA ILE A 352 0.10 7.58 9.09
C ILE A 352 0.86 8.10 10.32
N LYS A 353 1.48 9.28 10.23
CA LYS A 353 2.32 9.87 11.30
C LYS A 353 1.61 10.81 12.26
N ARG A 354 0.29 11.00 12.17
CA ARG A 354 -0.46 11.73 13.20
C ARG A 354 -1.07 10.75 14.19
N PRO A 355 -0.80 10.92 15.51
CA PRO A 355 -1.30 10.06 16.58
C PRO A 355 -2.82 10.04 16.68
#